data_f734820029b68f5177f406ea55a69d9f
#
_entry.id   f734820029b68f5177f406ea55a69d9f
#
_cell.length_a   1.000
_cell.length_b   1.000
_cell.length_c   1.000
_cell.angle_alpha   90.00
_cell.angle_beta   90.00
_cell.angle_gamma   90.00
#
_symmetry.space_group_name_H-M   'P 1'
#
loop_
_entity.id
_entity.type
_entity.pdbx_description
1 polymer ?
#
loop_
_entity_poly.entity_id
_entity_poly.type
_entity_poly.pdbx_seq_one_letter_code
_entity_poly.pdbx_strand_id
1 'polypeptide(L)'
;MSAARVATDDVGRTAAELLLEDWLGHRVIEVEGPARVSPNDLAKALGKVLERPVEAKIAPRDEWEAVFRAQGMTNPTPRAQMVDGFNEGWIEFDDGDANARRGRISLNDAIGALVAKTRPPV
;
A
#
# COMPACT_ATOMS: atom_id res chain seq x y z
N MET A 1 2.12 12.23 -3.03
CA MET A 1 0.89 11.42 -3.05
C MET A 1 0.76 10.61 -1.76
N SER A 2 -0.34 10.76 -1.07
CA SER A 2 -0.66 9.96 0.11
C SER A 2 -1.85 9.06 -0.24
N ALA A 3 -1.75 7.78 0.03
CA ALA A 3 -2.77 6.79 -0.33
C ALA A 3 -3.09 5.87 0.84
N ALA A 4 -4.29 5.29 0.81
CA ALA A 4 -4.68 4.25 1.74
C ALA A 4 -3.87 2.98 1.44
N ARG A 5 -3.19 2.46 2.45
CA ARG A 5 -2.41 1.22 2.36
C ARG A 5 -2.67 0.40 3.60
N VAL A 6 -2.62 -0.91 3.44
CA VAL A 6 -2.90 -1.84 4.53
C VAL A 6 -1.94 -3.02 4.48
N ALA A 7 -1.49 -3.49 5.64
CA ALA A 7 -0.69 -4.69 5.73
C ALA A 7 -1.53 -5.92 5.36
N THR A 8 -0.93 -6.87 4.64
CA THR A 8 -1.63 -8.08 4.18
C THR A 8 -2.19 -8.91 5.33
N ASP A 9 -1.49 -8.95 6.47
CA ASP A 9 -1.98 -9.66 7.66
C ASP A 9 -3.26 -9.02 8.22
N ASP A 10 -3.38 -7.68 8.14
CA ASP A 10 -4.62 -6.99 8.51
C ASP A 10 -5.76 -7.32 7.57
N VAL A 11 -5.50 -7.46 6.27
CA VAL A 11 -6.52 -7.88 5.30
C VAL A 11 -7.03 -9.28 5.65
N GLY A 12 -6.13 -10.21 5.92
CA GLY A 12 -6.49 -11.59 6.31
C GLY A 12 -7.29 -11.64 7.60
N ARG A 13 -6.88 -10.88 8.62
CA ARG A 13 -7.61 -10.80 9.88
C ARG A 13 -9.02 -10.22 9.69
N THR A 14 -9.15 -9.15 8.92
CA THR A 14 -10.44 -8.54 8.63
C THR A 14 -11.35 -9.50 7.88
N ALA A 15 -10.82 -10.22 6.90
CA ALA A 15 -11.58 -11.23 6.16
C ALA A 15 -12.10 -12.33 7.10
N ALA A 16 -11.27 -12.80 8.03
CA ALA A 16 -11.67 -13.80 9.02
C ALA A 16 -12.79 -13.29 9.94
N GLU A 17 -12.68 -12.05 10.40
CA GLU A 17 -13.73 -11.41 11.22
C GLU A 17 -15.05 -11.30 10.46
N LEU A 18 -15.00 -10.92 9.17
CA LEU A 18 -16.17 -10.78 8.32
C LEU A 18 -16.89 -12.11 8.10
N LEU A 19 -16.15 -13.22 8.00
CA LEU A 19 -16.73 -14.56 7.86
C LEU A 19 -17.56 -14.98 9.09
N LEU A 20 -17.30 -14.38 10.24
CA LEU A 20 -18.04 -14.63 11.47
C LEU A 20 -19.23 -13.68 11.66
N GLU A 21 -19.39 -12.68 10.82
CA GLU A 21 -20.50 -11.74 10.88
C GLU A 21 -21.68 -12.21 10.04
N ASP A 22 -22.88 -11.92 10.48
CA ASP A 22 -24.12 -12.21 9.75
C ASP A 22 -24.50 -11.02 8.88
N TRP A 23 -24.85 -11.29 7.61
CA TRP A 23 -25.43 -10.27 6.72
C TRP A 23 -26.28 -10.94 5.65
N LEU A 24 -27.10 -10.16 4.99
CA LEU A 24 -27.94 -10.58 3.87
C LEU A 24 -27.48 -9.91 2.57
N GLY A 25 -27.50 -10.64 1.47
CA GLY A 25 -27.16 -10.12 0.15
C GLY A 25 -25.67 -9.89 -0.05
N HIS A 26 -25.34 -8.94 -0.91
CA HIS A 26 -23.96 -8.55 -1.22
C HIS A 26 -23.47 -7.46 -0.28
N ARG A 27 -22.20 -7.55 0.05
CA ARG A 27 -21.55 -6.60 0.93
C ARG A 27 -20.13 -6.35 0.47
N VAL A 28 -19.80 -5.08 0.26
CA VAL A 28 -18.43 -4.65 -0.09
C VAL A 28 -17.84 -3.97 1.14
N ILE A 29 -16.73 -4.49 1.63
CA ILE A 29 -16.00 -3.91 2.77
C ILE A 29 -14.65 -3.44 2.27
N GLU A 30 -14.42 -2.14 2.44
CA GLU A 30 -13.14 -1.53 2.11
C GLU A 30 -12.26 -1.51 3.35
N VAL A 31 -10.96 -1.75 3.16
CA VAL A 31 -10.00 -1.89 4.25
C VAL A 31 -8.83 -0.94 4.01
N GLU A 32 -8.45 -0.21 5.04
CA GLU A 32 -7.25 0.61 5.00
C GLU A 32 -6.41 0.40 6.25
N GLY A 33 -5.16 0.85 6.21
CA GLY A 33 -4.28 0.81 7.38
C GLY A 33 -4.59 1.92 8.38
N PRO A 34 -3.83 2.00 9.49
CA PRO A 34 -4.05 3.01 10.53
C PRO A 34 -3.90 4.45 10.04
N ALA A 35 -3.12 4.66 8.98
CA ALA A 35 -2.87 5.99 8.42
C ALA A 35 -2.63 5.90 6.92
N ARG A 36 -2.84 7.00 6.23
CA ARG A 36 -2.46 7.12 4.82
C ARG A 36 -0.94 7.21 4.70
N VAL A 37 -0.40 6.67 3.62
CA VAL A 37 1.04 6.53 3.42
C VAL A 37 1.44 7.16 2.09
N SER A 38 2.44 8.04 2.13
CA SER A 38 3.09 8.61 0.95
C SER A 38 4.38 7.85 0.65
N PRO A 39 4.96 8.01 -0.56
CA PRO A 39 6.30 7.46 -0.84
C PRO A 39 7.37 7.97 0.13
N ASN A 40 7.27 9.22 0.58
CA ASN A 40 8.19 9.75 1.59
C ASN A 40 8.06 9.06 2.94
N ASP A 41 6.84 8.74 3.35
CA ASP A 41 6.58 7.98 4.59
C ASP A 41 7.20 6.58 4.50
N LEU A 42 7.06 5.94 3.34
CA LEU A 42 7.65 4.63 3.09
C LEU A 42 9.18 4.70 3.13
N ALA A 43 9.77 5.71 2.53
CA ALA A 43 11.22 5.92 2.56
C ALA A 43 11.73 6.13 3.99
N LYS A 44 11.03 6.91 4.81
CA LYS A 44 11.37 7.10 6.23
C LYS A 44 11.31 5.79 7.01
N ALA A 45 10.26 5.00 6.79
CA ALA A 45 10.11 3.72 7.49
C ALA A 45 11.22 2.74 7.12
N LEU A 46 11.56 2.64 5.83
CA LEU A 46 12.68 1.81 5.36
C LEU A 46 14.02 2.29 5.93
N GLY A 47 14.26 3.59 5.92
CA GLY A 47 15.49 4.18 6.47
C GLY A 47 15.66 3.87 7.94
N LYS A 48 14.59 3.94 8.71
CA LYS A 48 14.60 3.64 10.15
C LYS A 48 14.89 2.16 10.39
N VAL A 49 14.24 1.26 9.66
CA VAL A 49 14.41 -0.18 9.83
C VAL A 49 15.79 -0.64 9.36
N LEU A 50 16.28 -0.09 8.24
CA LEU A 50 17.59 -0.44 7.67
C LEU A 50 18.76 0.31 8.31
N GLU A 51 18.47 1.31 9.15
CA GLU A 51 19.47 2.16 9.83
C GLU A 51 20.39 2.87 8.83
N ARG A 52 19.82 3.34 7.72
CA ARG A 52 20.55 4.10 6.69
C ARG A 52 19.62 5.05 5.96
N PRO A 53 20.15 6.12 5.33
CA PRO A 53 19.32 7.05 4.57
C PRO A 53 18.63 6.36 3.40
N VAL A 54 17.32 6.58 3.27
CA VAL A 54 16.52 6.13 2.12
C VAL A 54 15.67 7.32 1.66
N GLU A 55 15.72 7.60 0.37
CA GLU A 55 15.00 8.73 -0.22
C GLU A 55 14.04 8.23 -1.31
N ALA A 56 12.86 8.83 -1.36
CA ALA A 56 11.95 8.65 -2.49
C ALA A 56 12.42 9.56 -3.64
N LYS A 57 12.64 8.97 -4.81
CA LYS A 57 13.02 9.72 -6.00
C LYS A 57 11.80 9.98 -6.87
N ILE A 58 11.70 11.20 -7.37
CA ILE A 58 10.65 11.57 -8.32
C ILE A 58 11.09 11.10 -9.71
N ALA A 59 10.28 10.22 -10.32
CA ALA A 59 10.44 9.87 -11.73
C ALA A 59 9.49 10.76 -12.56
N PRO A 60 9.99 11.47 -13.59
CA PRO A 60 9.12 12.23 -14.48
C PRO A 60 8.06 11.32 -15.12
N ARG A 61 6.85 11.86 -15.32
CA ARG A 61 5.72 11.07 -15.83
C ARG A 61 6.02 10.38 -17.17
N ASP A 62 6.73 11.05 -18.04
CA ASP A 62 7.12 10.52 -19.37
C ASP A 62 8.16 9.39 -19.30
N GLU A 63 8.80 9.19 -18.16
CA GLU A 63 9.77 8.10 -17.94
C GLU A 63 9.16 6.87 -17.24
N TRP A 64 7.93 6.95 -16.76
CA TRP A 64 7.33 5.89 -15.96
C TRP A 64 7.28 4.53 -16.68
N GLU A 65 6.90 4.52 -17.94
CA GLU A 65 6.79 3.27 -18.70
C GLU A 65 8.17 2.60 -18.86
N ALA A 66 9.21 3.40 -19.12
CA ALA A 66 10.57 2.89 -19.22
C ALA A 66 11.06 2.31 -17.88
N VAL A 67 10.77 3.00 -16.77
CA VAL A 67 11.13 2.54 -15.42
C VAL A 67 10.43 1.22 -15.11
N PHE A 68 9.12 1.12 -15.38
CA PHE A 68 8.36 -0.11 -15.13
C PHE A 68 8.83 -1.27 -16.00
N ARG A 69 9.19 -1.03 -17.26
CA ARG A 69 9.77 -2.05 -18.13
C ARG A 69 11.13 -2.54 -17.62
N ALA A 70 11.95 -1.63 -17.12
CA ALA A 70 13.25 -1.97 -16.51
C ALA A 70 13.08 -2.84 -15.25
N GLN A 71 11.94 -2.75 -14.57
CA GLN A 71 11.58 -3.59 -13.43
C GLN A 71 10.98 -4.95 -13.82
N GLY A 72 10.94 -5.26 -15.12
CA GLY A 72 10.44 -6.53 -15.63
C GLY A 72 8.97 -6.53 -16.07
N MET A 73 8.32 -5.38 -16.10
CA MET A 73 6.91 -5.29 -16.50
C MET A 73 6.78 -5.27 -18.02
N THR A 74 5.99 -6.18 -18.59
CA THR A 74 5.80 -6.28 -20.05
C THR A 74 4.78 -5.28 -20.59
N ASN A 75 3.78 -4.93 -19.79
CA ASN A 75 2.77 -3.92 -20.16
C ASN A 75 2.60 -2.92 -19.00
N PRO A 76 3.33 -1.79 -19.03
CA PRO A 76 3.33 -0.84 -17.93
C PRO A 76 2.13 0.12 -17.92
N THR A 77 1.34 0.19 -18.99
CA THR A 77 0.27 1.18 -19.11
C THR A 77 -0.77 1.12 -17.99
N PRO A 78 -1.32 -0.06 -17.62
CA PRO A 78 -2.30 -0.10 -16.52
C PRO A 78 -1.74 0.39 -15.19
N ARG A 79 -0.47 0.10 -14.91
CA ARG A 79 0.17 0.57 -13.68
C ARG A 79 0.36 2.09 -13.68
N ALA A 80 0.77 2.65 -14.81
CA ALA A 80 0.90 4.11 -14.96
C ALA A 80 -0.45 4.81 -14.77
N GLN A 81 -1.51 4.25 -15.34
CA GLN A 81 -2.88 4.76 -15.17
C GLN A 81 -3.34 4.69 -13.71
N MET A 82 -3.02 3.62 -13.01
CA MET A 82 -3.33 3.48 -11.58
C MET A 82 -2.62 4.56 -10.75
N VAL A 83 -1.35 4.79 -11.01
CA VAL A 83 -0.59 5.83 -10.28
C VAL A 83 -1.14 7.22 -10.61
N ASP A 84 -1.50 7.49 -11.86
CA ASP A 84 -2.18 8.74 -12.23
C ASP A 84 -3.48 8.90 -11.43
N GLY A 85 -4.25 7.84 -11.27
CA GLY A 85 -5.49 7.86 -10.52
C GLY A 85 -5.30 8.24 -9.05
N PHE A 86 -4.27 7.71 -8.40
CA PHE A 86 -3.93 8.10 -7.04
C PHE A 86 -3.44 9.54 -6.95
N ASN A 87 -2.61 9.98 -7.88
CA ASN A 87 -2.08 11.35 -7.90
C ASN A 87 -3.17 12.39 -8.19
N GLU A 88 -4.10 12.06 -9.07
CA GLU A 88 -5.20 12.94 -9.45
C GLU A 88 -6.40 12.84 -8.50
N GLY A 89 -6.43 11.83 -7.63
CA GLY A 89 -7.46 11.69 -6.60
C GLY A 89 -8.76 11.06 -7.06
N TRP A 90 -8.80 10.42 -8.25
CA TRP A 90 -10.04 9.78 -8.70
C TRP A 90 -10.15 8.30 -8.31
N ILE A 91 -9.09 7.70 -7.75
CA ILE A 91 -9.18 6.39 -7.13
C ILE A 91 -9.49 6.58 -5.65
N GLU A 92 -10.73 6.29 -5.25
CA GLU A 92 -11.23 6.47 -3.89
C GLU A 92 -12.13 5.29 -3.51
N PHE A 93 -12.38 5.13 -2.21
CA PHE A 93 -13.39 4.20 -1.73
C PHE A 93 -14.79 4.68 -2.13
N ASP A 94 -15.66 3.74 -2.51
CA ASP A 94 -17.02 4.05 -2.95
C ASP A 94 -17.84 4.79 -1.87
N ASP A 95 -17.69 4.37 -0.59
CA ASP A 95 -18.40 4.95 0.55
C ASP A 95 -17.55 5.96 1.33
N GLY A 96 -16.40 6.35 0.80
CA GLY A 96 -15.45 7.22 1.48
C GLY A 96 -14.74 6.53 2.65
N ASP A 97 -13.84 7.25 3.28
CA ASP A 97 -12.98 6.72 4.35
C ASP A 97 -13.74 6.38 5.63
N ALA A 98 -14.89 7.03 5.87
CA ALA A 98 -15.63 6.89 7.13
C ALA A 98 -16.16 5.46 7.37
N ASN A 99 -16.44 4.72 6.30
CA ASN A 99 -16.99 3.37 6.37
C ASN A 99 -15.95 2.28 6.16
N ALA A 100 -14.70 2.64 5.87
CA ALA A 100 -13.62 1.68 5.70
C ALA A 100 -13.23 1.09 7.06
N ARG A 101 -12.92 -0.19 7.08
CA ARG A 101 -12.34 -0.83 8.25
C ARG A 101 -10.85 -0.56 8.28
N ARG A 102 -10.35 -0.25 9.45
CA ARG A 102 -8.94 0.09 9.63
C ARG A 102 -8.14 -1.08 10.20
N GLY A 103 -6.99 -1.33 9.59
CA GLY A 103 -6.01 -2.25 10.11
C GLY A 103 -5.32 -1.69 11.35
N ARG A 104 -4.59 -2.56 12.04
CA ARG A 104 -3.89 -2.23 13.29
C ARG A 104 -2.38 -2.16 13.13
N ILE A 105 -1.86 -2.78 12.07
CA ILE A 105 -0.42 -2.87 11.83
C ILE A 105 0.08 -1.55 11.25
N SER A 106 1.02 -0.91 11.95
CA SER A 106 1.63 0.33 11.48
C SER A 106 2.56 0.07 10.30
N LEU A 107 2.86 1.13 9.54
CA LEU A 107 3.83 1.06 8.45
C LEU A 107 5.20 0.57 8.95
N ASN A 108 5.68 1.10 10.06
CA ASN A 108 6.97 0.70 10.63
C ASN A 108 6.99 -0.79 11.00
N ASP A 109 5.93 -1.30 11.60
CA ASP A 109 5.83 -2.71 11.98
C ASP A 109 5.76 -3.60 10.74
N ALA A 110 4.99 -3.23 9.72
CA ALA A 110 4.88 -3.98 8.46
C ALA A 110 6.22 -4.04 7.73
N ILE A 111 6.91 -2.92 7.60
CA ILE A 111 8.23 -2.85 6.95
C ILE A 111 9.27 -3.62 7.76
N GLY A 112 9.25 -3.49 9.08
CA GLY A 112 10.15 -4.25 9.96
C GLY A 112 10.00 -5.76 9.78
N ALA A 113 8.78 -6.25 9.70
CA ALA A 113 8.49 -7.67 9.47
C ALA A 113 8.96 -8.14 8.08
N LEU A 114 8.75 -7.34 7.04
CA LEU A 114 9.19 -7.66 5.69
C LEU A 114 10.72 -7.72 5.60
N VAL A 115 11.42 -6.76 6.18
CA VAL A 115 12.89 -6.74 6.19
C VAL A 115 13.43 -7.94 6.95
N ALA A 116 12.84 -8.31 8.08
CA ALA A 116 13.25 -9.48 8.85
C ALA A 116 13.12 -10.79 8.05
N LYS A 117 12.08 -10.90 7.22
CA LYS A 117 11.87 -12.08 6.36
C LYS A 117 12.85 -12.15 5.18
N THR A 118 13.30 -11.00 4.68
CA THR A 118 14.15 -10.94 3.49
C THR A 118 15.64 -10.94 3.80
N ARG A 119 16.03 -10.65 5.05
CA ARG A 119 17.43 -10.72 5.45
C ARG A 119 17.92 -12.17 5.44
N PRO A 120 19.09 -12.45 4.83
CA PRO A 120 19.65 -13.78 4.91
C PRO A 120 19.99 -14.14 6.36
N PRO A 121 19.87 -15.42 6.75
CA PRO A 121 20.29 -15.84 8.08
C PRO A 121 21.77 -15.57 8.29
N VAL A 122 22.11 -15.08 9.45
CA VAL A 122 23.49 -14.77 9.84
C VAL A 122 24.19 -16.03 10.32
#